data_014bd09bc2dd10f92fbb6ac3e0d022eb
#
_entry.id   014bd09bc2dd10f92fbb6ac3e0d022eb
#
_cell.length_a   1.000
_cell.length_b   1.000
_cell.length_c   1.000
_cell.angle_alpha   90.00
_cell.angle_beta   90.00
_cell.angle_gamma   90.00
#
_symmetry.space_group_name_H-M   'P 1'
#
loop_
_entity.id
_entity.type
_entity.pdbx_description
1 polymer ?
#
loop_
_entity_poly.entity_id
_entity_poly.type
_entity_poly.pdbx_seq_one_letter_code
_entity_poly.pdbx_strand_id
1 'polypeptide(L)'
;DEEALDSLVAAVARFPFSVSKGKVYGDVSMKDSLYWGSGWLWDDTPYSFQPYLSPLMLNKGVVKVTATPGERGDSARLECTPASSYYTLTNKTQSRTPSAGRFRVSRDWLVNGNNITVTGNVDARRAGTVNIFSSQDFFMHTFMERLQARGIRCIPAAEAEVSYLFGEFRQDSLSVRMASYETSVQDVVKQIMKESDNLNAEAMLCRLGVQSSGKKRVSAEDGLSAIRMLIKEMGYNPDTVSYTHLR
;
A
#
# COMPACT_ATOMS: atom_id res chain seq x y z
N ASP A 1 -5.64 3.45 5.00
CA ASP A 1 -6.82 3.60 4.15
C ASP A 1 -6.96 5.04 3.65
N GLU A 2 -7.96 5.34 2.83
CA GLU A 2 -8.21 6.68 2.30
C GLU A 2 -8.60 7.68 3.39
N GLU A 3 -9.37 7.25 4.36
CA GLU A 3 -9.86 8.10 5.45
C GLU A 3 -8.69 8.63 6.30
N ALA A 4 -7.72 7.76 6.60
CA ALA A 4 -6.49 8.16 7.27
C ALA A 4 -5.67 9.14 6.43
N LEU A 5 -5.54 8.90 5.12
CA LEU A 5 -4.85 9.80 4.21
C LEU A 5 -5.53 11.18 4.16
N ASP A 6 -6.85 11.20 4.02
CA ASP A 6 -7.64 12.44 3.98
C ASP A 6 -7.55 13.23 5.31
N SER A 7 -7.45 12.52 6.43
CA SER A 7 -7.22 13.13 7.75
C SER A 7 -5.84 13.77 7.84
N LEU A 8 -4.79 13.11 7.36
CA LEU A 8 -3.44 13.68 7.28
C LEU A 8 -3.39 14.91 6.38
N VAL A 9 -3.99 14.83 5.19
CA VAL A 9 -4.09 15.95 4.24
C VAL A 9 -4.85 17.11 4.85
N ALA A 10 -5.97 16.86 5.53
CA ALA A 10 -6.74 17.89 6.20
C ALA A 10 -5.95 18.58 7.33
N ALA A 11 -5.15 17.83 8.08
CA ALA A 11 -4.30 18.36 9.13
C ALA A 11 -3.19 19.25 8.55
N VAL A 12 -2.53 18.82 7.46
CA VAL A 12 -1.53 19.63 6.76
C VAL A 12 -2.14 20.92 6.20
N ALA A 13 -3.36 20.86 5.66
CA ALA A 13 -4.05 22.00 5.08
C ALA A 13 -4.46 23.10 6.10
N ARG A 14 -4.37 22.81 7.39
CA ARG A 14 -4.60 23.82 8.45
C ARG A 14 -3.43 24.79 8.64
N PHE A 15 -2.25 24.44 8.14
CA PHE A 15 -1.10 25.32 8.24
C PHE A 15 -1.18 26.46 7.22
N PRO A 16 -0.71 27.68 7.57
CA PRO A 16 -0.89 28.88 6.75
C PRO A 16 0.08 28.96 5.57
N PHE A 17 0.10 27.93 4.73
CA PHE A 17 0.84 27.95 3.47
C PHE A 17 0.00 27.32 2.35
N SER A 18 0.07 27.89 1.16
CA SER A 18 -0.61 27.36 -0.04
C SER A 18 0.37 26.83 -1.09
N VAL A 19 1.63 27.17 -0.95
CA VAL A 19 2.70 26.78 -1.87
C VAL A 19 3.93 26.35 -1.07
N SER A 20 4.39 25.14 -1.29
CA SER A 20 5.66 24.65 -0.79
C SER A 20 6.75 24.86 -1.83
N LYS A 21 7.80 25.59 -1.45
CA LYS A 21 9.02 25.70 -2.25
C LYS A 21 10.02 24.71 -1.70
N GLY A 22 10.27 23.64 -2.41
CA GLY A 22 11.22 22.62 -1.98
C GLY A 22 10.82 21.23 -2.44
N LYS A 23 11.66 20.26 -2.12
CA LYS A 23 11.44 18.87 -2.44
C LYS A 23 10.52 18.23 -1.41
N VAL A 24 9.68 17.31 -1.87
CA VAL A 24 8.90 16.44 -1.00
C VAL A 24 9.60 15.09 -0.93
N TYR A 25 9.79 14.60 0.29
CA TYR A 25 10.49 13.34 0.52
C TYR A 25 9.54 12.32 1.16
N GLY A 26 9.51 11.12 0.58
CA GLY A 26 8.97 9.94 1.22
C GLY A 26 10.07 9.25 2.03
N ASP A 27 9.93 9.16 3.35
CA ASP A 27 10.91 8.44 4.17
C ASP A 27 10.57 6.94 4.19
N VAL A 28 11.42 6.15 3.53
CA VAL A 28 11.34 4.69 3.48
C VAL A 28 12.54 4.03 4.18
N SER A 29 13.27 4.78 4.99
CA SER A 29 14.51 4.34 5.60
C SER A 29 14.34 3.24 6.66
N MET A 30 13.14 3.09 7.22
CA MET A 30 12.88 2.12 8.28
C MET A 30 13.03 0.65 7.82
N LYS A 31 12.73 0.34 6.57
CA LYS A 31 12.79 -1.01 6.00
C LYS A 31 13.90 -1.12 4.96
N ASP A 32 14.48 -2.32 4.83
CA ASP A 32 15.38 -2.66 3.72
C ASP A 32 14.69 -2.50 2.35
N SER A 33 15.47 -2.64 1.28
CA SER A 33 14.97 -2.50 -0.10
C SER A 33 14.37 -3.79 -0.66
N LEU A 34 14.04 -4.75 0.18
CA LEU A 34 13.36 -5.97 -0.24
C LEU A 34 11.84 -5.76 -0.20
N TYR A 35 11.25 -5.54 -1.34
CA TYR A 35 9.83 -5.20 -1.49
C TYR A 35 8.88 -6.40 -1.52
N TRP A 36 9.41 -7.61 -1.48
CA TRP A 36 8.66 -8.87 -1.45
C TRP A 36 9.11 -9.74 -0.28
N GLY A 37 8.18 -10.46 0.30
CA GLY A 37 8.47 -11.45 1.34
C GLY A 37 9.20 -12.67 0.79
N SER A 38 10.02 -13.30 1.64
CA SER A 38 10.69 -14.54 1.29
C SER A 38 9.66 -15.64 1.02
N GLY A 39 9.86 -16.39 -0.07
CA GLY A 39 8.96 -17.49 -0.46
C GLY A 39 7.68 -17.04 -1.19
N TRP A 40 7.51 -15.76 -1.49
CA TRP A 40 6.42 -15.28 -2.33
C TRP A 40 6.65 -15.71 -3.79
N LEU A 41 5.59 -16.16 -4.44
CA LEU A 41 5.68 -16.61 -5.83
C LEU A 41 5.49 -15.42 -6.79
N TRP A 42 6.22 -15.43 -7.88
CA TRP A 42 6.17 -14.35 -8.86
C TRP A 42 4.81 -14.22 -9.54
N ASP A 43 4.11 -15.32 -9.79
CA ASP A 43 2.80 -15.36 -10.41
C ASP A 43 1.64 -14.91 -9.47
N ASP A 44 1.91 -14.78 -8.18
CA ASP A 44 1.00 -14.17 -7.21
C ASP A 44 1.06 -12.62 -7.24
N THR A 45 1.99 -12.05 -8.01
CA THR A 45 2.26 -10.59 -8.04
C THR A 45 1.04 -9.69 -8.28
N PRO A 46 0.02 -10.03 -9.11
CA PRO A 46 -1.13 -9.15 -9.29
C PRO A 46 -2.17 -9.22 -8.17
N TYR A 47 -2.06 -10.16 -7.26
CA TYR A 47 -3.08 -10.39 -6.24
C TYR A 47 -2.90 -9.48 -5.03
N SER A 48 -4.02 -9.11 -4.41
CA SER A 48 -4.06 -8.21 -3.27
C SER A 48 -3.41 -8.75 -1.99
N PHE A 49 -3.22 -10.06 -1.89
CA PHE A 49 -2.54 -10.68 -0.75
C PHE A 49 -1.01 -10.65 -0.85
N GLN A 50 -0.46 -10.21 -1.99
CA GLN A 50 0.98 -10.04 -2.20
C GLN A 50 1.29 -8.58 -2.56
N PRO A 51 1.16 -7.64 -1.61
CA PRO A 51 1.42 -6.23 -1.87
C PRO A 51 2.92 -5.95 -2.02
N TYR A 52 3.25 -4.86 -2.70
CA TYR A 52 4.60 -4.31 -2.72
C TYR A 52 4.93 -3.70 -1.35
N LEU A 53 5.82 -4.36 -0.58
CA LEU A 53 6.12 -3.99 0.80
C LEU A 53 6.94 -2.70 0.88
N SER A 54 6.39 -1.68 1.49
CA SER A 54 7.09 -0.41 1.75
C SER A 54 6.59 0.20 3.07
N PRO A 55 7.40 1.01 3.76
CA PRO A 55 6.92 1.79 4.90
C PRO A 55 5.81 2.77 4.55
N LEU A 56 5.73 3.21 3.30
CA LEU A 56 4.67 4.10 2.80
C LEU A 56 3.70 3.29 1.94
N MET A 57 2.52 3.07 2.48
CA MET A 57 1.47 2.32 1.79
C MET A 57 0.10 2.96 1.98
N LEU A 58 -0.65 3.09 0.90
CA LEU A 58 -2.05 3.48 0.90
C LEU A 58 -2.91 2.25 0.63
N ASN A 59 -3.96 2.06 1.43
CA ASN A 59 -4.95 0.99 1.26
C ASN A 59 -4.29 -0.40 1.05
N LYS A 60 -3.23 -0.68 1.82
CA LYS A 60 -2.44 -1.93 1.71
C LYS A 60 -1.80 -2.18 0.34
N GLY A 61 -1.54 -1.11 -0.44
CA GLY A 61 -1.02 -1.23 -1.80
C GLY A 61 -2.01 -1.85 -2.80
N VAL A 62 -3.32 -1.71 -2.54
CA VAL A 62 -4.39 -2.37 -3.30
C VAL A 62 -5.40 -1.36 -3.80
N VAL A 63 -5.86 -1.55 -5.03
CA VAL A 63 -7.02 -0.85 -5.60
C VAL A 63 -8.18 -1.82 -5.70
N LYS A 64 -9.33 -1.42 -5.14
CA LYS A 64 -10.61 -2.09 -5.31
C LYS A 64 -11.34 -1.46 -6.48
N VAL A 65 -11.71 -2.28 -7.45
CA VAL A 65 -12.55 -1.85 -8.59
C VAL A 65 -13.95 -2.39 -8.40
N THR A 66 -14.92 -1.50 -8.39
CA THR A 66 -16.34 -1.83 -8.33
C THR A 66 -16.96 -1.60 -9.71
N ALA A 67 -17.64 -2.59 -10.26
CA ALA A 67 -18.34 -2.54 -11.52
C ALA A 67 -19.86 -2.59 -11.30
N THR A 68 -20.58 -1.62 -11.85
CA THR A 68 -22.05 -1.56 -11.83
C THR A 68 -22.55 -1.72 -13.25
N PRO A 69 -23.47 -2.70 -13.54
CA PRO A 69 -23.93 -2.94 -14.88
C PRO A 69 -24.82 -1.81 -15.41
N GLY A 70 -24.68 -1.49 -16.69
CA GLY A 70 -25.57 -0.66 -17.46
C GLY A 70 -26.61 -1.47 -18.24
N GLU A 71 -26.97 -0.99 -19.42
CA GLU A 71 -27.80 -1.74 -20.36
C GLU A 71 -27.05 -2.95 -20.93
N ARG A 72 -27.80 -3.90 -21.48
CA ARG A 72 -27.22 -5.12 -22.03
C ARG A 72 -26.28 -4.81 -23.19
N GLY A 73 -25.05 -5.29 -23.10
CA GLY A 73 -24.00 -5.09 -24.10
C GLY A 73 -23.12 -3.88 -23.83
N ASP A 74 -23.58 -2.91 -23.05
CA ASP A 74 -22.78 -1.74 -22.70
C ASP A 74 -21.65 -2.08 -21.75
N SER A 75 -20.61 -1.26 -21.75
CA SER A 75 -19.57 -1.33 -20.71
C SER A 75 -20.15 -1.01 -19.34
N ALA A 76 -19.78 -1.76 -18.32
CA ALA A 76 -20.16 -1.45 -16.94
C ALA A 76 -19.52 -0.13 -16.48
N ARG A 77 -20.19 0.59 -15.59
CA ARG A 77 -19.59 1.74 -14.89
C ARG A 77 -18.60 1.22 -13.86
N LEU A 78 -17.38 1.73 -13.91
CA LEU A 78 -16.29 1.37 -12.99
C LEU A 78 -16.02 2.49 -12.01
N GLU A 79 -15.80 2.12 -10.75
CA GLU A 79 -15.36 2.99 -9.66
C GLU A 79 -14.16 2.35 -8.98
N CYS A 80 -13.09 3.11 -8.77
CA CYS A 80 -11.86 2.66 -8.14
C CYS A 80 -11.66 3.31 -6.77
N THR A 81 -11.23 2.52 -5.79
CA THR A 81 -10.92 2.96 -4.42
C THR A 81 -9.56 2.39 -4.00
N PRO A 82 -8.56 3.21 -3.64
CA PRO A 82 -8.54 4.68 -3.70
C PRO A 82 -8.55 5.21 -5.14
N ALA A 83 -9.19 6.37 -5.36
CA ALA A 83 -9.10 7.08 -6.62
C ALA A 83 -7.75 7.82 -6.70
N SER A 84 -7.02 7.64 -7.81
CA SER A 84 -5.74 8.32 -8.07
C SER A 84 -5.41 8.27 -9.55
N SER A 85 -4.67 9.24 -10.05
CA SER A 85 -4.11 9.22 -11.42
C SER A 85 -2.83 8.39 -11.55
N TYR A 86 -2.34 7.80 -10.45
CA TYR A 86 -1.16 6.93 -10.45
C TYR A 86 -1.31 5.67 -11.32
N TYR A 87 -2.52 5.20 -11.50
CA TYR A 87 -2.85 4.07 -12.35
C TYR A 87 -3.82 4.47 -13.47
N THR A 88 -3.84 3.71 -14.54
CA THR A 88 -4.81 3.86 -15.62
C THR A 88 -5.83 2.72 -15.59
N LEU A 89 -7.01 2.95 -16.17
CA LEU A 89 -8.11 1.99 -16.17
C LEU A 89 -8.56 1.68 -17.58
N THR A 90 -8.47 0.40 -17.96
CA THR A 90 -8.97 -0.11 -19.24
C THR A 90 -10.23 -0.94 -18.99
N ASN A 91 -11.38 -0.44 -19.45
CA ASN A 91 -12.65 -1.11 -19.30
C ASN A 91 -13.01 -1.93 -20.55
N LYS A 92 -13.02 -3.26 -20.41
CA LYS A 92 -13.43 -4.23 -21.42
C LYS A 92 -14.57 -5.12 -20.91
N THR A 93 -15.39 -4.60 -19.99
CA THR A 93 -16.57 -5.31 -19.48
C THR A 93 -17.73 -5.20 -20.44
N GLN A 94 -18.68 -6.13 -20.34
CA GLN A 94 -19.99 -6.06 -20.98
C GLN A 94 -21.08 -6.35 -19.96
N SER A 95 -22.05 -5.47 -19.88
CA SER A 95 -23.17 -5.60 -18.96
C SER A 95 -24.15 -6.66 -19.45
N ARG A 96 -24.56 -7.58 -18.57
CA ARG A 96 -25.61 -8.59 -18.81
C ARG A 96 -25.39 -9.41 -20.08
N THR A 97 -24.11 -9.69 -20.39
CA THR A 97 -23.68 -10.43 -21.58
C THR A 97 -22.85 -11.64 -21.17
N PRO A 98 -23.47 -12.80 -20.90
CA PRO A 98 -22.75 -14.00 -20.41
C PRO A 98 -21.61 -14.46 -21.32
N SER A 99 -21.72 -14.24 -22.65
CA SER A 99 -20.66 -14.57 -23.61
C SER A 99 -19.39 -13.76 -23.44
N ALA A 100 -19.41 -12.64 -22.72
CA ALA A 100 -18.20 -11.87 -22.37
C ALA A 100 -17.30 -12.57 -21.35
N GLY A 101 -17.74 -13.70 -20.80
CA GLY A 101 -16.97 -14.51 -19.88
C GLY A 101 -17.02 -13.99 -18.45
N ARG A 102 -16.11 -14.52 -17.63
CA ARG A 102 -16.06 -14.24 -16.19
C ARG A 102 -15.52 -12.84 -15.91
N PHE A 103 -16.14 -12.12 -14.95
CA PHE A 103 -15.60 -10.85 -14.44
C PHE A 103 -14.21 -11.05 -13.84
N ARG A 104 -13.27 -10.23 -14.27
CA ARG A 104 -11.88 -10.23 -13.79
C ARG A 104 -11.34 -8.81 -13.71
N VAL A 105 -10.52 -8.57 -12.70
CA VAL A 105 -9.69 -7.37 -12.53
C VAL A 105 -8.24 -7.83 -12.52
N SER A 106 -7.40 -7.21 -13.33
CA SER A 106 -5.97 -7.49 -13.39
C SER A 106 -5.22 -6.21 -13.74
N ARG A 107 -3.91 -6.23 -13.66
CA ARG A 107 -3.03 -5.18 -14.18
C ARG A 107 -1.95 -5.78 -15.08
N ASP A 108 -1.21 -4.95 -15.76
CA ASP A 108 -0.07 -5.35 -16.61
C ASP A 108 1.20 -5.67 -15.78
N TRP A 109 1.02 -6.59 -14.84
CA TRP A 109 2.02 -6.98 -13.84
C TRP A 109 3.31 -7.56 -14.42
N LEU A 110 3.27 -8.19 -15.60
CA LEU A 110 4.44 -8.76 -16.27
C LEU A 110 5.52 -7.74 -16.59
N VAL A 111 5.12 -6.48 -16.78
CA VAL A 111 6.02 -5.35 -17.05
C VAL A 111 6.06 -4.36 -15.88
N ASN A 112 5.60 -4.78 -14.70
CA ASN A 112 5.46 -3.91 -13.51
C ASN A 112 4.62 -2.65 -13.77
N GLY A 113 3.71 -2.70 -14.75
CA GLY A 113 2.82 -1.59 -15.07
C GLY A 113 1.63 -1.51 -14.12
N ASN A 114 0.99 -0.35 -14.09
CA ASN A 114 -0.20 -0.06 -13.28
C ASN A 114 -1.41 0.29 -14.16
N ASN A 115 -1.49 -0.24 -15.38
CA ASN A 115 -2.72 -0.20 -16.16
C ASN A 115 -3.65 -1.33 -15.70
N ILE A 116 -4.74 -0.97 -15.02
CA ILE A 116 -5.74 -1.90 -14.52
C ILE A 116 -6.71 -2.23 -15.64
N THR A 117 -6.82 -3.49 -16.00
CA THR A 117 -7.78 -3.97 -17.00
C THR A 117 -8.91 -4.74 -16.33
N VAL A 118 -10.14 -4.33 -16.64
CA VAL A 118 -11.37 -4.99 -16.15
C VAL A 118 -12.09 -5.63 -17.34
N THR A 119 -12.38 -6.92 -17.23
CA THR A 119 -12.97 -7.72 -18.32
C THR A 119 -14.15 -8.54 -17.84
N GLY A 120 -14.96 -9.03 -18.78
CA GLY A 120 -15.98 -10.03 -18.55
C GLY A 120 -17.38 -9.48 -18.33
N ASN A 121 -18.31 -10.37 -18.05
CA ASN A 121 -19.72 -10.05 -17.84
C ASN A 121 -19.97 -9.44 -16.46
N VAL A 122 -20.75 -8.35 -16.45
CA VAL A 122 -21.25 -7.70 -15.24
C VAL A 122 -22.77 -7.75 -15.27
N ASP A 123 -23.37 -8.73 -14.62
CA ASP A 123 -24.82 -8.94 -14.52
C ASP A 123 -25.45 -8.28 -13.29
N ALA A 124 -24.66 -8.13 -12.23
CA ALA A 124 -24.97 -7.44 -10.98
C ALA A 124 -23.75 -6.64 -10.55
N ARG A 125 -23.87 -5.85 -9.48
CA ARG A 125 -22.70 -5.15 -8.91
C ARG A 125 -21.62 -6.15 -8.52
N ARG A 126 -20.43 -6.00 -9.09
CA ARG A 126 -19.25 -6.83 -8.86
C ARG A 126 -18.12 -5.99 -8.29
N ALA A 127 -17.24 -6.62 -7.55
CA ALA A 127 -16.00 -5.99 -7.13
C ALA A 127 -14.83 -6.97 -7.27
N GLY A 128 -13.66 -6.42 -7.55
CA GLY A 128 -12.39 -7.14 -7.56
C GLY A 128 -11.29 -6.25 -7.03
N THR A 129 -10.21 -6.86 -6.58
CA THR A 129 -9.04 -6.16 -6.06
C THR A 129 -7.81 -6.53 -6.86
N VAL A 130 -6.89 -5.59 -6.96
CA VAL A 130 -5.59 -5.79 -7.59
C VAL A 130 -4.55 -5.00 -6.81
N ASN A 131 -3.34 -5.55 -6.63
CA ASN A 131 -2.26 -4.78 -6.03
C ASN A 131 -1.72 -3.74 -7.01
N ILE A 132 -0.98 -2.77 -6.48
CA ILE A 132 -0.30 -1.73 -7.25
C ILE A 132 1.20 -1.95 -7.14
N PHE A 133 1.91 -1.86 -8.25
CA PHE A 133 3.36 -1.82 -8.26
C PHE A 133 3.85 -0.50 -7.67
N SER A 134 4.87 -0.57 -6.80
CA SER A 134 5.42 0.55 -6.04
C SER A 134 4.38 1.24 -5.13
N SER A 135 4.09 0.60 -3.99
CA SER A 135 3.16 1.14 -2.98
C SER A 135 3.57 2.52 -2.47
N GLN A 136 4.87 2.78 -2.36
CA GLN A 136 5.39 4.08 -1.93
C GLN A 136 5.09 5.20 -2.94
N ASP A 137 5.25 4.92 -4.24
CA ASP A 137 4.93 5.89 -5.28
C ASP A 137 3.42 6.14 -5.33
N PHE A 138 2.62 5.08 -5.19
CA PHE A 138 1.17 5.20 -5.10
C PHE A 138 0.73 6.06 -3.91
N PHE A 139 1.33 5.83 -2.73
CA PHE A 139 1.05 6.64 -1.54
C PHE A 139 1.39 8.11 -1.79
N MET A 140 2.64 8.37 -2.19
CA MET A 140 3.14 9.75 -2.34
C MET A 140 2.41 10.49 -3.45
N HIS A 141 2.17 9.85 -4.60
CA HIS A 141 1.43 10.44 -5.70
C HIS A 141 0.01 10.83 -5.26
N THR A 142 -0.72 9.90 -4.64
CA THR A 142 -2.09 10.16 -4.17
C THR A 142 -2.12 11.22 -3.06
N PHE A 143 -1.15 11.21 -2.15
CA PHE A 143 -1.02 12.25 -1.12
C PHE A 143 -0.84 13.63 -1.73
N MET A 144 0.04 13.76 -2.73
CA MET A 144 0.27 15.01 -3.44
C MET A 144 -0.97 15.48 -4.21
N GLU A 145 -1.69 14.59 -4.88
CA GLU A 145 -2.97 14.91 -5.54
C GLU A 145 -4.00 15.47 -4.53
N ARG A 146 -4.12 14.84 -3.36
CA ARG A 146 -5.05 15.27 -2.31
C ARG A 146 -4.66 16.63 -1.71
N LEU A 147 -3.36 16.90 -1.51
CA LEU A 147 -2.86 18.21 -1.11
C LEU A 147 -3.18 19.28 -2.15
N GLN A 148 -2.93 18.99 -3.42
CA GLN A 148 -3.23 19.90 -4.52
C GLN A 148 -4.73 20.21 -4.62
N ALA A 149 -5.59 19.22 -4.44
CA ALA A 149 -7.04 19.39 -4.40
C ALA A 149 -7.49 20.31 -3.24
N ARG A 150 -6.68 20.44 -2.17
CA ARG A 150 -6.88 21.37 -1.05
C ARG A 150 -6.18 22.72 -1.25
N GLY A 151 -5.66 23.00 -2.45
CA GLY A 151 -5.00 24.25 -2.77
C GLY A 151 -3.53 24.35 -2.36
N ILE A 152 -2.93 23.27 -1.84
CA ILE A 152 -1.50 23.21 -1.50
C ILE A 152 -0.74 22.63 -2.69
N ARG A 153 0.14 23.45 -3.27
CA ARG A 153 0.97 23.05 -4.41
C ARG A 153 2.43 22.95 -4.00
N CYS A 154 3.08 21.88 -4.41
CA CYS A 154 4.53 21.74 -4.30
C CYS A 154 5.17 22.20 -5.61
N ILE A 155 6.18 23.04 -5.54
CA ILE A 155 6.89 23.60 -6.71
C ILE A 155 8.33 23.08 -6.70
N PRO A 156 8.84 22.68 -7.87
CA PRO A 156 8.24 22.77 -9.20
C PRO A 156 7.23 21.64 -9.49
N ALA A 157 6.05 22.01 -9.98
CA ALA A 157 4.97 21.08 -10.29
C ALA A 157 5.29 20.10 -11.43
N ALA A 158 6.19 20.51 -12.37
CA ALA A 158 6.61 19.67 -13.50
C ALA A 158 7.79 18.75 -13.15
N GLU A 159 8.46 18.97 -12.03
CA GLU A 159 9.65 18.27 -11.57
C GLU A 159 9.51 17.81 -10.13
N ALA A 160 8.29 17.70 -9.62
CA ALA A 160 8.02 17.13 -8.31
C ALA A 160 8.31 15.62 -8.36
N GLU A 161 9.55 15.28 -8.70
CA GLU A 161 10.11 13.98 -8.38
C GLU A 161 10.04 13.85 -6.86
N VAL A 162 9.10 13.05 -6.41
CA VAL A 162 9.10 12.60 -5.03
C VAL A 162 10.42 11.87 -4.83
N SER A 163 11.28 12.44 -4.04
CA SER A 163 12.53 11.80 -3.67
C SER A 163 12.30 10.90 -2.46
N TYR A 164 12.99 9.77 -2.39
CA TYR A 164 12.90 8.86 -1.26
C TYR A 164 14.16 8.91 -0.40
N LEU A 165 13.95 8.90 0.90
CA LEU A 165 15.02 8.79 1.87
C LEU A 165 15.21 7.32 2.23
N PHE A 166 16.39 6.78 1.93
CA PHE A 166 16.80 5.41 2.26
C PHE A 166 17.77 5.35 3.43
N GLY A 167 18.24 6.50 3.91
CA GLY A 167 19.16 6.67 5.02
C GLY A 167 18.50 7.35 6.22
N GLU A 168 19.31 7.67 7.24
CA GLU A 168 18.82 8.40 8.39
C GLU A 168 18.42 9.83 8.01
N PHE A 169 17.15 10.16 8.19
CA PHE A 169 16.71 11.54 8.19
C PHE A 169 16.98 12.14 9.56
N ARG A 170 17.74 13.22 9.61
CA ARG A 170 17.91 14.02 10.82
C ARG A 170 16.89 15.12 10.83
N GLN A 171 15.94 15.00 11.74
CA GLN A 171 15.05 16.10 12.06
C GLN A 171 15.87 17.22 12.70
N ASP A 172 15.86 18.40 12.11
CA ASP A 172 16.50 19.58 12.71
C ASP A 172 15.57 20.25 13.74
N SER A 173 16.11 21.21 14.48
CA SER A 173 15.37 21.95 15.50
C SER A 173 14.24 22.83 14.94
N LEU A 174 14.20 23.04 13.63
CA LEU A 174 13.19 23.84 12.92
C LEU A 174 12.06 22.99 12.34
N SER A 175 12.18 21.66 12.41
CA SER A 175 11.16 20.74 11.90
C SER A 175 9.90 20.80 12.75
N VAL A 176 8.75 20.92 12.08
CA VAL A 176 7.42 20.96 12.72
C VAL A 176 6.64 19.70 12.30
N ARG A 177 6.16 18.94 13.29
CA ARG A 177 5.23 17.84 13.03
C ARG A 177 3.85 18.43 12.69
N MET A 178 3.41 18.28 11.46
CA MET A 178 2.13 18.81 10.99
C MET A 178 0.97 17.83 11.22
N ALA A 179 1.23 16.55 11.10
CA ALA A 179 0.21 15.51 11.27
C ALA A 179 0.85 14.17 11.70
N SER A 180 0.07 13.31 12.33
CA SER A 180 0.40 11.92 12.60
C SER A 180 -0.84 11.05 12.48
N TYR A 181 -0.63 9.80 12.10
CA TYR A 181 -1.65 8.74 12.15
C TYR A 181 -1.08 7.58 12.97
N GLU A 182 -1.88 7.09 13.90
CA GLU A 182 -1.48 6.02 14.82
C GLU A 182 -2.55 4.93 14.81
N THR A 183 -2.11 3.68 14.93
CA THR A 183 -2.99 2.53 15.14
C THR A 183 -2.50 1.72 16.34
N SER A 184 -3.42 1.10 17.06
CA SER A 184 -3.04 0.29 18.21
C SER A 184 -2.47 -1.06 17.77
N VAL A 185 -1.51 -1.59 18.54
CA VAL A 185 -0.98 -2.95 18.32
C VAL A 185 -2.12 -3.97 18.39
N GLN A 186 -3.10 -3.76 19.28
CA GLN A 186 -4.26 -4.64 19.43
C GLN A 186 -5.07 -4.73 18.12
N ASP A 187 -5.32 -3.59 17.44
CA ASP A 187 -6.07 -3.57 16.18
C ASP A 187 -5.27 -4.25 15.05
N VAL A 188 -3.96 -4.04 15.01
CA VAL A 188 -3.08 -4.72 14.05
C VAL A 188 -3.12 -6.24 14.26
N VAL A 189 -2.93 -6.72 15.49
CA VAL A 189 -2.98 -8.15 15.82
C VAL A 189 -4.36 -8.74 15.51
N LYS A 190 -5.44 -8.03 15.82
CA LYS A 190 -6.80 -8.44 15.49
C LYS A 190 -7.00 -8.62 13.98
N GLN A 191 -6.46 -7.73 13.17
CA GLN A 191 -6.51 -7.86 11.71
C GLN A 191 -5.70 -9.06 11.21
N ILE A 192 -4.48 -9.25 11.72
CA ILE A 192 -3.66 -10.43 11.39
C ILE A 192 -4.44 -11.71 11.67
N MET A 193 -4.99 -11.84 12.86
CA MET A 193 -5.61 -13.08 13.33
C MET A 193 -6.98 -13.36 12.71
N LYS A 194 -7.79 -12.33 12.43
CA LYS A 194 -9.15 -12.51 11.92
C LYS A 194 -9.24 -12.50 10.40
N GLU A 195 -8.42 -11.68 9.75
CA GLU A 195 -8.48 -11.46 8.32
C GLU A 195 -7.33 -12.15 7.57
N SER A 196 -6.44 -12.87 8.27
CA SER A 196 -5.20 -13.45 7.71
C SER A 196 -4.40 -12.41 6.93
N ASP A 197 -4.20 -11.24 7.53
CA ASP A 197 -3.63 -10.08 6.87
C ASP A 197 -2.10 -10.18 6.80
N ASN A 198 -1.60 -10.59 5.65
CA ASN A 198 -0.17 -10.75 5.39
C ASN A 198 0.62 -9.45 5.56
N LEU A 199 0.08 -8.32 5.09
CA LEU A 199 0.77 -7.04 5.20
C LEU A 199 0.95 -6.62 6.65
N ASN A 200 -0.09 -6.74 7.48
CA ASN A 200 0.02 -6.43 8.89
C ASN A 200 0.97 -7.39 9.61
N ALA A 201 1.06 -8.66 9.19
CA ALA A 201 2.05 -9.61 9.72
C ALA A 201 3.48 -9.17 9.37
N GLU A 202 3.75 -8.81 8.13
CA GLU A 202 5.06 -8.28 7.69
C GLU A 202 5.43 -6.96 8.39
N ALA A 203 4.47 -6.04 8.54
CA ALA A 203 4.68 -4.79 9.27
C ALA A 203 5.00 -5.04 10.75
N MET A 204 4.31 -5.99 11.39
CA MET A 204 4.57 -6.39 12.77
C MET A 204 5.96 -7.02 12.90
N LEU A 205 6.35 -7.86 11.95
CA LEU A 205 7.69 -8.47 11.91
C LEU A 205 8.78 -7.39 11.87
N CYS A 206 8.64 -6.39 10.99
CA CYS A 206 9.54 -5.25 10.96
C CYS A 206 9.54 -4.47 12.29
N ARG A 207 8.38 -4.26 12.90
CA ARG A 207 8.26 -3.55 14.18
C ARG A 207 8.98 -4.29 15.31
N LEU A 208 8.86 -5.62 15.37
CA LEU A 208 9.61 -6.47 16.30
C LEU A 208 11.10 -6.35 16.07
N GLY A 209 11.55 -6.33 14.81
CA GLY A 209 12.94 -6.13 14.44
C GLY A 209 13.50 -4.81 14.97
N VAL A 210 12.77 -3.69 14.80
CA VAL A 210 13.15 -2.38 15.36
C VAL A 210 13.29 -2.46 16.88
N GLN A 211 12.26 -3.02 17.54
CA GLN A 211 12.19 -3.05 19.00
C GLN A 211 13.29 -3.90 19.62
N SER A 212 13.64 -5.03 19.02
CA SER A 212 14.63 -5.96 19.58
C SER A 212 16.07 -5.61 19.23
N SER A 213 16.31 -5.12 18.00
CA SER A 213 17.67 -4.83 17.53
C SER A 213 18.13 -3.39 17.84
N GLY A 214 17.20 -2.47 18.09
CA GLY A 214 17.49 -1.05 18.20
C GLY A 214 17.90 -0.38 16.88
N LYS A 215 17.91 -1.13 15.77
CA LYS A 215 18.26 -0.59 14.46
C LYS A 215 17.17 0.34 13.96
N LYS A 216 17.53 1.38 13.23
CA LYS A 216 16.59 2.28 12.55
C LYS A 216 16.07 1.66 11.24
N ARG A 217 16.93 0.91 10.55
CA ARG A 217 16.61 0.17 9.34
C ARG A 217 16.64 -1.32 9.60
N VAL A 218 15.55 -2.00 9.31
CA VAL A 218 15.36 -3.42 9.62
C VAL A 218 15.02 -4.23 8.37
N SER A 219 15.38 -5.51 8.45
CA SER A 219 14.96 -6.56 7.53
C SER A 219 13.94 -7.50 8.19
N ALA A 220 13.35 -8.39 7.42
CA ALA A 220 12.52 -9.48 7.95
C ALA A 220 13.32 -10.37 8.91
N GLU A 221 14.62 -10.59 8.66
CA GLU A 221 15.48 -11.42 9.51
C GLU A 221 15.69 -10.81 10.91
N ASP A 222 15.73 -9.48 11.02
CA ASP A 222 15.79 -8.82 12.35
C ASP A 222 14.54 -9.16 13.18
N GLY A 223 13.36 -9.18 12.54
CA GLY A 223 12.11 -9.56 13.18
C GLY A 223 12.04 -11.06 13.52
N LEU A 224 12.48 -11.91 12.59
CA LEU A 224 12.57 -13.36 12.84
C LEU A 224 13.51 -13.71 13.99
N SER A 225 14.61 -12.98 14.09
CA SER A 225 15.54 -13.14 15.20
C SER A 225 14.88 -12.83 16.56
N ALA A 226 14.04 -11.78 16.61
CA ALA A 226 13.26 -11.46 17.81
C ALA A 226 12.28 -12.58 18.18
N ILE A 227 11.59 -13.15 17.19
CA ILE A 227 10.66 -14.28 17.39
C ILE A 227 11.40 -15.51 17.87
N ARG A 228 12.55 -15.84 17.28
CA ARG A 228 13.38 -16.99 17.72
C ARG A 228 13.83 -16.84 19.16
N MET A 229 14.22 -15.64 19.58
CA MET A 229 14.55 -15.39 20.98
C MET A 229 13.36 -15.65 21.92
N LEU A 230 12.19 -15.13 21.58
CA LEU A 230 10.97 -15.35 22.36
C LEU A 230 10.61 -16.84 22.47
N ILE A 231 10.66 -17.57 21.35
CA ILE A 231 10.38 -19.03 21.32
C ILE A 231 11.33 -19.78 22.26
N LYS A 232 12.61 -19.41 22.25
CA LYS A 232 13.62 -19.98 23.14
C LYS A 232 13.37 -19.67 24.61
N GLU A 233 12.99 -18.42 24.93
CA GLU A 233 12.60 -18.01 26.29
C GLU A 233 11.39 -18.79 26.82
N MET A 234 10.47 -19.16 25.92
CA MET A 234 9.30 -20.00 26.23
C MET A 234 9.66 -21.49 26.40
N GLY A 235 10.94 -21.87 26.22
CA GLY A 235 11.42 -23.24 26.39
C GLY A 235 11.26 -24.14 25.15
N TYR A 236 10.94 -23.56 23.98
CA TYR A 236 10.83 -24.32 22.74
C TYR A 236 12.08 -24.21 21.88
N ASN A 237 12.28 -25.19 20.97
CA ASN A 237 13.36 -25.12 19.98
C ASN A 237 12.94 -24.23 18.80
N PRO A 238 13.56 -23.06 18.58
CA PRO A 238 13.19 -22.17 17.49
C PRO A 238 13.45 -22.77 16.09
N ASP A 239 14.32 -23.77 15.95
CA ASP A 239 14.61 -24.41 14.66
C ASP A 239 13.49 -25.36 14.19
N THR A 240 12.55 -25.69 15.05
CA THR A 240 11.35 -26.48 14.71
C THR A 240 10.18 -25.61 14.25
N VAL A 241 10.32 -24.27 14.28
CA VAL A 241 9.29 -23.32 13.89
C VAL A 241 9.72 -22.60 12.61
N SER A 242 8.86 -22.55 11.61
CA SER A 242 9.08 -21.76 10.41
C SER A 242 8.05 -20.64 10.27
N TYR A 243 8.51 -19.49 9.80
CA TYR A 243 7.63 -18.40 9.36
C TYR A 243 7.36 -18.60 7.87
N THR A 244 6.09 -18.73 7.52
CA THR A 244 5.66 -18.84 6.13
C THR A 244 4.61 -17.79 5.82
N HIS A 245 4.62 -17.31 4.57
CA HIS A 245 3.59 -16.41 4.08
C HIS A 245 2.21 -17.07 4.17
N LEU A 246 1.23 -16.38 4.75
CA LEU A 246 -0.16 -16.85 4.77
C LEU A 246 -0.78 -16.66 3.38
N ARG A 247 -1.37 -17.73 2.86
CA ARG A 247 -2.11 -17.74 1.59
C ARG A 247 -3.60 -17.63 1.81
#